data_ca3d7f564d417ace9908d9473b962717
#
_entry.id   ca3d7f564d417ace9908d9473b962717
#
_cell.length_a   1.000
_cell.length_b   1.000
_cell.length_c   1.000
_cell.angle_alpha   90.00
_cell.angle_beta   90.00
_cell.angle_gamma   90.00
#
_symmetry.space_group_name_H-M   'P 1'
#
loop_
_entity.id
_entity.type
_entity.pdbx_description
1 polymer ?
#
loop_
_entity_poly.entity_id
_entity_poly.type
_entity_poly.pdbx_seq_one_letter_code
_entity_poly.pdbx_strand_id
1 'polypeptide(L)'
;MTLWDAHMHTSFSGDAHTSPEEMADTARGKQLPGITFTDHLDWDYRETPGMFDLDIEAYLQGITQLQAEYNTENFHIYLGLELGLQPHLAERHRKLLDTCPFDFVIGSSHVVHGRDPYYPSYFERRPSHEAYLEYYESILENIEAF
;
A
#
# COMPACT_ATOMS: atom_id res chain seq x y z
N MET A 1 -5.78 18.61 18.46
CA MET A 1 -4.95 18.00 17.41
C MET A 1 -5.82 16.98 16.73
N THR A 2 -6.10 17.18 15.46
CA THR A 2 -6.95 16.26 14.70
C THR A 2 -6.08 15.11 14.20
N LEU A 3 -6.35 13.89 14.65
CA LEU A 3 -5.63 12.70 14.20
C LEU A 3 -6.34 12.16 12.94
N TRP A 4 -5.56 11.88 11.94
CA TRP A 4 -5.95 11.26 10.69
C TRP A 4 -5.17 9.97 10.53
N ASP A 5 -5.82 8.87 10.16
CA ASP A 5 -5.12 7.65 9.82
C ASP A 5 -4.92 7.60 8.30
N ALA A 6 -3.69 7.77 7.86
CA ALA A 6 -3.33 7.91 6.46
C ALA A 6 -2.78 6.62 5.83
N HIS A 7 -2.72 5.51 6.59
CA HIS A 7 -2.17 4.25 6.12
C HIS A 7 -2.86 3.06 6.76
N MET A 8 -3.77 2.43 6.02
CA MET A 8 -4.59 1.31 6.49
C MET A 8 -4.78 0.30 5.37
N HIS A 9 -4.72 -0.99 5.73
CA HIS A 9 -5.02 -2.09 4.83
C HIS A 9 -6.36 -2.73 5.19
N THR A 10 -7.04 -3.24 4.19
CA THR A 10 -8.34 -3.90 4.31
C THR A 10 -8.29 -5.32 3.74
N SER A 11 -9.42 -5.99 3.68
CA SER A 11 -9.53 -7.30 3.04
C SER A 11 -9.24 -7.31 1.53
N PHE A 12 -8.92 -6.17 0.92
CA PHE A 12 -8.36 -6.09 -0.42
C PHE A 12 -6.88 -6.45 -0.46
N SER A 13 -6.14 -6.25 0.63
CA SER A 13 -4.74 -6.68 0.79
C SER A 13 -4.65 -8.09 1.35
N GLY A 14 -3.66 -8.86 0.88
CA GLY A 14 -3.45 -10.24 1.35
C GLY A 14 -2.95 -10.38 2.80
N ASP A 15 -2.58 -9.29 3.44
CA ASP A 15 -2.10 -9.21 4.83
C ASP A 15 -3.15 -8.72 5.83
N ALA A 16 -4.35 -8.35 5.35
CA ALA A 16 -5.44 -7.89 6.19
C ALA A 16 -6.74 -8.68 5.94
N HIS A 17 -7.64 -8.71 6.94
CA HIS A 17 -8.88 -9.49 6.89
C HIS A 17 -10.14 -8.66 7.22
N THR A 18 -9.95 -7.44 7.73
CA THR A 18 -11.06 -6.56 8.12
C THR A 18 -11.62 -5.87 6.89
N SER A 19 -12.93 -5.85 6.74
CA SER A 19 -13.55 -5.18 5.60
C SER A 19 -13.37 -3.65 5.66
N PRO A 20 -13.40 -2.96 4.51
CA PRO A 20 -13.38 -1.49 4.48
C PRO A 20 -14.52 -0.85 5.29
N GLU A 21 -15.71 -1.46 5.30
CA GLU A 21 -16.86 -0.98 6.07
C GLU A 21 -16.60 -1.05 7.57
N GLU A 22 -16.09 -2.19 8.06
CA GLU A 22 -15.78 -2.38 9.49
C GLU A 22 -14.68 -1.42 9.95
N MET A 23 -13.68 -1.16 9.10
CA MET A 23 -12.63 -0.19 9.35
C MET A 23 -13.20 1.24 9.43
N ALA A 24 -14.08 1.61 8.50
CA ALA A 24 -14.74 2.92 8.47
C ALA A 24 -15.64 3.13 9.70
N ASP A 25 -16.43 2.13 10.08
CA ASP A 25 -17.28 2.18 11.27
C ASP A 25 -16.45 2.34 12.55
N THR A 26 -15.33 1.60 12.64
CA THR A 26 -14.40 1.71 13.77
C THR A 26 -13.77 3.10 13.86
N ALA A 27 -13.35 3.66 12.73
CA ALA A 27 -12.77 5.00 12.67
C ALA A 27 -13.78 6.09 13.08
N ARG A 28 -15.02 5.99 12.61
CA ARG A 28 -16.13 6.88 13.03
C ARG A 28 -16.42 6.74 14.52
N GLY A 29 -16.46 5.52 15.03
CA GLY A 29 -16.66 5.22 16.47
C GLY A 29 -15.56 5.82 17.34
N LYS A 30 -14.34 5.93 16.82
CA LYS A 30 -13.19 6.59 17.47
C LYS A 30 -13.16 8.11 17.24
N GLN A 31 -14.13 8.66 16.53
CA GLN A 31 -14.23 10.08 16.20
C GLN A 31 -13.02 10.61 15.40
N LEU A 32 -12.42 9.77 14.55
CA LEU A 32 -11.46 10.24 13.58
C LEU A 32 -12.17 11.12 12.53
N PRO A 33 -11.56 12.19 12.04
CA PRO A 33 -12.14 13.03 10.99
C PRO A 33 -12.04 12.42 9.61
N GLY A 34 -11.19 11.38 9.46
CA GLY A 34 -11.02 10.67 8.21
C GLY A 34 -9.94 9.61 8.27
N ILE A 35 -9.93 8.80 7.23
CA ILE A 35 -9.01 7.69 7.01
C ILE A 35 -8.64 7.62 5.54
N THR A 36 -7.49 7.01 5.25
CA THR A 36 -7.07 6.68 3.88
C THR A 36 -6.83 5.18 3.81
N PHE A 37 -7.55 4.49 2.93
CA PHE A 37 -7.22 3.11 2.60
C PHE A 37 -6.05 3.10 1.63
N THR A 38 -5.04 2.28 1.90
CA THR A 38 -3.80 2.18 1.14
C THR A 38 -3.41 0.71 0.99
N ASP A 39 -4.33 -0.09 0.45
CA ASP A 39 -4.10 -1.51 0.25
C ASP A 39 -2.90 -1.75 -0.69
N HIS A 40 -2.22 -2.87 -0.50
CA HIS A 40 -1.01 -3.23 -1.24
C HIS A 40 -1.25 -3.50 -2.71
N LEU A 41 -0.34 -3.01 -3.54
CA LEU A 41 -0.13 -3.49 -4.90
C LEU A 41 1.36 -3.71 -5.14
N ASP A 42 1.80 -4.96 -5.02
CA ASP A 42 3.20 -5.34 -5.20
C ASP A 42 3.35 -6.28 -6.40
N TRP A 43 3.45 -5.73 -7.57
CA TRP A 43 3.71 -6.52 -8.78
C TRP A 43 5.07 -7.22 -8.69
N ASP A 44 5.13 -8.41 -9.25
CA ASP A 44 6.32 -9.27 -9.24
C ASP A 44 6.77 -9.72 -7.83
N TYR A 45 5.85 -9.72 -6.85
CA TYR A 45 6.10 -10.26 -5.52
C TYR A 45 6.19 -11.80 -5.59
N ARG A 46 7.36 -12.35 -5.24
CA ARG A 46 7.68 -13.77 -5.48
C ARG A 46 7.57 -14.66 -4.26
N GLU A 47 7.70 -14.12 -3.06
CA GLU A 47 7.68 -14.91 -1.80
C GLU A 47 6.35 -15.64 -1.63
N THR A 48 5.24 -14.97 -1.93
CA THR A 48 3.89 -15.55 -1.97
C THR A 48 3.16 -15.00 -3.19
N PRO A 49 3.26 -15.66 -4.35
CA PRO A 49 2.63 -15.18 -5.58
C PRO A 49 1.13 -14.94 -5.43
N GLY A 50 0.67 -13.78 -5.87
CA GLY A 50 -0.74 -13.37 -5.80
C GLY A 50 -1.15 -12.72 -4.48
N MET A 51 -0.32 -12.74 -3.44
CA MET A 51 -0.68 -12.21 -2.12
C MET A 51 -1.03 -10.72 -2.17
N PHE A 52 -0.30 -9.96 -2.97
CA PHE A 52 -0.46 -8.51 -3.12
C PHE A 52 -0.85 -8.11 -4.55
N ASP A 53 -1.50 -9.03 -5.28
CA ASP A 53 -2.11 -8.73 -6.57
C ASP A 53 -3.49 -8.10 -6.34
N LEU A 54 -3.54 -6.79 -6.22
CA LEU A 54 -4.78 -6.04 -6.03
C LEU A 54 -5.64 -6.07 -7.30
N ASP A 55 -6.91 -6.46 -7.17
CA ASP A 55 -7.92 -6.19 -8.20
C ASP A 55 -8.28 -4.70 -8.16
N ILE A 56 -7.62 -3.92 -9.01
CA ILE A 56 -7.75 -2.46 -9.07
C ILE A 56 -9.20 -2.03 -9.35
N GLU A 57 -9.90 -2.72 -10.25
CA GLU A 57 -11.27 -2.36 -10.63
C GLU A 57 -12.22 -2.58 -9.45
N ALA A 58 -12.15 -3.73 -8.81
CA ALA A 58 -12.94 -4.04 -7.62
C ALA A 58 -12.61 -3.09 -6.44
N TYR A 59 -11.33 -2.77 -6.24
CA TYR A 59 -10.88 -1.84 -5.21
C TYR A 59 -11.43 -0.43 -5.43
N LEU A 60 -11.24 0.13 -6.61
CA LEU A 60 -11.75 1.46 -6.98
C LEU A 60 -13.28 1.53 -6.80
N GLN A 61 -14.00 0.52 -7.29
CA GLN A 61 -15.45 0.45 -7.15
C GLN A 61 -15.88 0.38 -5.69
N GLY A 62 -15.27 -0.51 -4.90
CA GLY A 62 -15.63 -0.72 -3.50
C GLY A 62 -15.38 0.51 -2.65
N ILE A 63 -14.20 1.13 -2.75
CA ILE A 63 -13.88 2.32 -1.95
C ILE A 63 -14.70 3.54 -2.41
N THR A 64 -14.94 3.72 -3.71
CA THR A 64 -15.80 4.81 -4.20
C THR A 64 -17.25 4.67 -3.70
N GLN A 65 -17.78 3.45 -3.67
CA GLN A 65 -19.10 3.21 -3.09
C GLN A 65 -19.12 3.55 -1.60
N LEU A 66 -18.10 3.14 -0.87
CA LEU A 66 -17.97 3.44 0.55
C LEU A 66 -17.84 4.95 0.81
N GLN A 67 -17.09 5.68 -0.01
CA GLN A 67 -17.00 7.14 0.04
C GLN A 67 -18.38 7.79 -0.11
N ALA A 68 -19.19 7.32 -1.05
CA ALA A 68 -20.54 7.84 -1.29
C ALA A 68 -21.49 7.62 -0.10
N GLU A 69 -21.28 6.54 0.66
CA GLU A 69 -22.10 6.17 1.82
C GLU A 69 -21.64 6.86 3.11
N TYR A 70 -20.33 6.95 3.33
CA TYR A 70 -19.73 7.32 4.62
C TYR A 70 -19.26 8.77 4.71
N ASN A 71 -18.92 9.43 3.59
CA ASN A 71 -18.39 10.78 3.61
C ASN A 71 -19.45 11.81 4.06
N THR A 72 -19.07 12.65 5.01
CA THR A 72 -19.89 13.71 5.60
C THR A 72 -19.01 14.96 5.79
N GLU A 73 -19.59 16.05 6.31
CA GLU A 73 -18.82 17.25 6.69
C GLU A 73 -17.73 16.96 7.76
N ASN A 74 -17.89 15.89 8.54
CA ASN A 74 -17.04 15.60 9.70
C ASN A 74 -16.23 14.30 9.58
N PHE A 75 -16.41 13.52 8.51
CA PHE A 75 -15.70 12.28 8.28
C PHE A 75 -15.47 12.04 6.79
N HIS A 76 -14.24 11.74 6.40
CA HIS A 76 -13.86 11.48 5.02
C HIS A 76 -13.06 10.20 4.89
N ILE A 77 -13.39 9.41 3.88
CA ILE A 77 -12.59 8.29 3.39
C ILE A 77 -11.86 8.77 2.14
N TYR A 78 -10.55 8.53 2.09
CA TYR A 78 -9.72 8.78 0.93
C TYR A 78 -9.30 7.46 0.28
N LEU A 79 -9.29 7.47 -1.02
CA LEU A 79 -8.83 6.36 -1.85
C LEU A 79 -7.32 6.47 -2.04
N GLY A 80 -6.57 5.64 -1.36
CA GLY A 80 -5.11 5.57 -1.49
C GLY A 80 -4.65 4.25 -2.08
N LEU A 81 -3.35 4.10 -2.17
CA LEU A 81 -2.69 2.88 -2.64
C LEU A 81 -1.29 2.79 -2.02
N GLU A 82 -0.87 1.61 -1.62
CA GLU A 82 0.53 1.32 -1.32
C GLU A 82 1.17 0.52 -2.44
N LEU A 83 2.12 1.15 -3.14
CA LEU A 83 2.85 0.54 -4.24
C LEU A 83 4.16 -0.07 -3.78
N GLY A 84 4.37 -1.34 -4.02
CA GLY A 84 5.67 -1.99 -3.92
C GLY A 84 6.56 -1.57 -5.07
N LEU A 85 7.48 -0.64 -4.78
CA LEU A 85 8.38 -0.07 -5.78
C LEU A 85 9.49 -1.04 -6.15
N GLN A 86 9.72 -1.18 -7.45
CA GLN A 86 10.88 -1.83 -8.05
C GLN A 86 11.24 -1.05 -9.32
N PRO A 87 12.52 -0.70 -9.59
CA PRO A 87 12.88 0.22 -10.68
C PRO A 87 12.32 -0.17 -12.06
N HIS A 88 12.26 -1.47 -12.35
CA HIS A 88 11.73 -1.97 -13.62
C HIS A 88 10.21 -1.82 -13.77
N LEU A 89 9.48 -1.53 -12.70
CA LEU A 89 8.03 -1.33 -12.69
C LEU A 89 7.61 0.15 -12.82
N ALA A 90 8.56 1.08 -12.80
CA ALA A 90 8.28 2.52 -12.78
C ALA A 90 7.30 2.97 -13.87
N GLU A 91 7.51 2.54 -15.13
CA GLU A 91 6.62 2.89 -16.25
C GLU A 91 5.21 2.28 -16.10
N ARG A 92 5.12 1.07 -15.56
CA ARG A 92 3.84 0.41 -15.30
C ARG A 92 3.05 1.12 -14.22
N HIS A 93 3.73 1.54 -13.14
CA HIS A 93 3.12 2.31 -12.06
C HIS A 93 2.67 3.69 -12.53
N ARG A 94 3.47 4.42 -13.32
CA ARG A 94 3.04 5.72 -13.88
C ARG A 94 1.76 5.58 -14.70
N LYS A 95 1.67 4.57 -15.57
CA LYS A 95 0.44 4.32 -16.35
C LYS A 95 -0.78 4.06 -15.47
N LEU A 96 -0.61 3.31 -14.38
CA LEU A 96 -1.69 3.09 -13.42
C LEU A 96 -2.13 4.41 -12.77
N LEU A 97 -1.18 5.18 -12.25
CA LEU A 97 -1.45 6.44 -11.57
C LEU A 97 -2.06 7.51 -12.49
N ASP A 98 -1.69 7.52 -13.77
CA ASP A 98 -2.27 8.42 -14.77
C ASP A 98 -3.73 8.07 -15.11
N THR A 99 -4.17 6.84 -14.85
CA THR A 99 -5.50 6.35 -15.22
C THR A 99 -6.44 6.18 -14.04
N CYS A 100 -5.95 6.14 -12.82
CA CYS A 100 -6.75 5.90 -11.62
C CYS A 100 -6.74 7.12 -10.68
N PRO A 101 -7.91 7.52 -10.14
CA PRO A 101 -8.05 8.74 -9.35
C PRO A 101 -7.71 8.53 -7.87
N PHE A 102 -6.48 8.10 -7.57
CA PHE A 102 -6.02 7.97 -6.19
C PHE A 102 -5.82 9.35 -5.55
N ASP A 103 -6.33 9.53 -4.33
CA ASP A 103 -6.12 10.73 -3.51
C ASP A 103 -4.72 10.76 -2.89
N PHE A 104 -4.16 9.58 -2.60
CA PHE A 104 -2.88 9.41 -1.91
C PHE A 104 -2.19 8.11 -2.32
N VAL A 105 -0.88 8.16 -2.49
CA VAL A 105 -0.08 6.98 -2.85
C VAL A 105 1.18 6.93 -1.99
N ILE A 106 1.41 5.77 -1.40
CA ILE A 106 2.64 5.43 -0.69
C ILE A 106 3.52 4.63 -1.65
N GLY A 107 4.78 5.00 -1.76
CA GLY A 107 5.79 4.19 -2.44
C GLY A 107 6.65 3.47 -1.41
N SER A 108 6.62 2.15 -1.40
CA SER A 108 7.32 1.30 -0.43
C SER A 108 8.31 0.35 -1.10
N SER A 109 9.43 0.08 -0.44
CA SER A 109 10.43 -0.90 -0.91
C SER A 109 10.24 -2.23 -0.17
N HIS A 110 9.29 -3.04 -0.65
CA HIS A 110 9.01 -4.37 -0.09
C HIS A 110 9.88 -5.47 -0.70
N VAL A 111 10.35 -5.26 -1.93
CA VAL A 111 11.16 -6.24 -2.64
C VAL A 111 12.53 -5.64 -2.98
N VAL A 112 13.58 -6.25 -2.47
CA VAL A 112 14.98 -5.88 -2.72
C VAL A 112 15.63 -6.96 -3.57
N HIS A 113 15.88 -6.65 -4.84
CA HIS A 113 16.46 -7.59 -5.82
C HIS A 113 15.75 -8.96 -5.84
N GLY A 114 14.41 -8.94 -5.80
CA GLY A 114 13.55 -10.13 -5.86
C GLY A 114 13.39 -10.89 -4.54
N ARG A 115 13.79 -10.31 -3.41
CA ARG A 115 13.65 -10.87 -2.04
C ARG A 115 12.96 -9.85 -1.13
N ASP A 116 12.13 -10.34 -0.23
CA ASP A 116 11.47 -9.50 0.77
C ASP A 116 12.28 -9.47 2.08
N PRO A 117 12.72 -8.28 2.55
CA PRO A 117 13.43 -8.10 3.82
C PRO A 117 12.62 -8.49 5.07
N TYR A 118 11.32 -8.68 4.95
CA TYR A 118 10.48 -9.20 6.03
C TYR A 118 10.89 -10.61 6.45
N TYR A 119 11.35 -11.43 5.51
CA TYR A 119 11.71 -12.82 5.80
C TYR A 119 13.14 -12.96 6.30
N PRO A 120 13.41 -13.82 7.32
CA PRO A 120 14.75 -14.07 7.83
C PRO A 120 15.75 -14.52 6.77
N SER A 121 15.28 -15.19 5.71
CA SER A 121 16.11 -15.63 4.57
C SER A 121 16.83 -14.48 3.86
N TYR A 122 16.29 -13.26 3.93
CA TYR A 122 16.96 -12.07 3.39
C TYR A 122 18.30 -11.79 4.08
N PHE A 123 18.40 -12.09 5.36
CA PHE A 123 19.60 -11.86 6.19
C PHE A 123 20.56 -13.07 6.27
N GLU A 124 20.15 -14.21 5.71
CA GLU A 124 20.96 -15.43 5.78
C GLU A 124 22.29 -15.32 5.01
N ARG A 125 23.35 -15.93 5.58
CA ARG A 125 24.68 -16.09 4.98
C ARG A 125 25.41 -14.78 4.67
N ARG A 126 25.02 -13.68 5.30
CA ARG A 126 25.70 -12.38 5.19
C ARG A 126 25.60 -11.59 6.50
N PRO A 127 26.54 -10.67 6.77
CA PRO A 127 26.40 -9.75 7.90
C PRO A 127 25.16 -8.88 7.77
N SER A 128 24.47 -8.62 8.89
CA SER A 128 23.24 -7.81 8.88
C SER A 128 23.44 -6.41 8.30
N HIS A 129 24.62 -5.80 8.54
CA HIS A 129 24.89 -4.45 8.01
C HIS A 129 24.95 -4.41 6.47
N GLU A 130 25.42 -5.48 5.82
CA GLU A 130 25.41 -5.59 4.35
C GLU A 130 23.98 -5.73 3.82
N ALA A 131 23.14 -6.50 4.53
CA ALA A 131 21.72 -6.64 4.18
C ALA A 131 20.98 -5.31 4.29
N TYR A 132 21.22 -4.54 5.36
CA TYR A 132 20.63 -3.20 5.52
C TYR A 132 21.18 -2.20 4.50
N LEU A 133 22.46 -2.26 4.16
CA LEU A 133 23.02 -1.39 3.12
C LEU A 133 22.34 -1.64 1.78
N GLU A 134 22.21 -2.91 1.35
CA GLU A 134 21.49 -3.29 0.14
C GLU A 134 20.03 -2.80 0.15
N TYR A 135 19.35 -2.87 1.30
CA TYR A 135 17.99 -2.35 1.45
C TYR A 135 17.94 -0.82 1.23
N TYR A 136 18.84 -0.06 1.84
CA TYR A 136 18.88 1.39 1.64
C TYR A 136 19.28 1.79 0.23
N GLU A 137 20.18 1.04 -0.41
CA GLU A 137 20.54 1.22 -1.81
C GLU A 137 19.32 1.00 -2.71
N SER A 138 18.51 -0.02 -2.45
CA SER A 138 17.28 -0.27 -3.21
C SER A 138 16.23 0.84 -3.04
N ILE A 139 16.14 1.46 -1.87
CA ILE A 139 15.28 2.64 -1.67
C ILE A 139 15.77 3.79 -2.55
N LEU A 140 17.08 4.04 -2.60
CA LEU A 140 17.64 5.07 -3.46
C LEU A 140 17.38 4.79 -4.95
N GLU A 141 17.58 3.56 -5.41
CA GLU A 141 17.26 3.14 -6.76
C GLU A 141 15.78 3.38 -7.11
N ASN A 142 14.87 3.09 -6.18
CA ASN A 142 13.46 3.36 -6.35
C ASN A 142 13.17 4.87 -6.47
N ILE A 143 13.74 5.70 -5.59
CA ILE A 143 13.58 7.17 -5.63
C ILE A 143 14.10 7.75 -6.95
N GLU A 144 15.18 7.19 -7.52
CA GLU A 144 15.73 7.65 -8.79
C GLU A 144 14.90 7.21 -10.00
N ALA A 145 14.15 6.11 -9.89
CA ALA A 145 13.35 5.56 -10.97
C ALA A 145 11.94 6.18 -11.05
N PHE A 146 11.37 6.62 -9.93
CA PHE A 146 10.01 7.15 -9.78
C PHE A 146 9.99 8.66 -9.57
#